data_0aa4d676f64b5a0afcbc5db79b309310
#
_entry.id   0aa4d676f64b5a0afcbc5db79b309310
#
_cell.length_a   1.000
_cell.length_b   1.000
_cell.length_c   1.000
_cell.angle_alpha   90.00
_cell.angle_beta   90.00
_cell.angle_gamma   90.00
#
_symmetry.space_group_name_H-M   'P 1'
#
loop_
_entity.id
_entity.type
_entity.pdbx_description
1 polymer ?
#
loop_
_entity_poly.entity_id
_entity_poly.type
_entity_poly.pdbx_seq_one_letter_code
_entity_poly.pdbx_strand_id
1 'polypeptide(L)'
;GFVRNATCDFTENGTLTLTEKVLELKPLQINIDLCKKTLVDSWESLEMSGAYGNPPASFDDYVISYMGEIIAQATEESIWEGTAVAGKFNGFLGAATGYLLPGVDATVVQSSASAAYSKANIIANLETLVDDMAANATAILRKEDLHIYMSPKTYSFYISAVSTLGYVNAYNMNGD
;
A
#
# COMPACT_ATOMS: atom_id res chain seq x y z
N GLY A 1 20.49 7.94 26.00
CA GLY A 1 21.34 8.31 24.85
C GLY A 1 22.75 7.75 25.04
N PHE A 2 23.43 7.45 23.92
CA PHE A 2 24.80 6.86 23.94
C PHE A 2 25.91 7.87 24.29
N VAL A 3 25.59 9.16 24.23
CA VAL A 3 26.55 10.26 24.46
C VAL A 3 26.28 10.90 25.80
N ARG A 4 27.34 11.07 26.61
CA ARG A 4 27.31 11.76 27.89
C ARG A 4 28.62 12.57 28.12
N ASN A 5 28.63 13.37 29.15
CA ASN A 5 29.85 14.07 29.55
C ASN A 5 30.94 13.09 29.99
N ALA A 6 32.17 13.35 29.64
CA ALA A 6 33.30 12.51 30.03
C ALA A 6 33.45 12.46 31.55
N THR A 7 33.64 11.26 32.07
CA THR A 7 34.01 10.99 33.49
C THR A 7 35.22 10.06 33.51
N CYS A 8 35.94 10.04 34.59
CA CYS A 8 37.12 9.18 34.72
C CYS A 8 36.78 7.69 34.82
N ASP A 9 35.55 7.37 35.20
CA ASP A 9 35.07 6.00 35.32
C ASP A 9 34.27 5.55 34.09
N PHE A 10 34.47 4.30 33.67
CA PHE A 10 33.65 3.66 32.64
C PHE A 10 32.29 3.28 33.24
N THR A 11 31.26 3.93 32.82
CA THR A 11 29.88 3.58 33.14
C THR A 11 29.14 3.37 31.83
N GLU A 12 28.49 2.23 31.67
CA GLU A 12 27.67 1.93 30.49
C GLU A 12 26.54 2.96 30.35
N ASN A 13 26.36 3.51 29.15
CA ASN A 13 25.37 4.55 28.87
C ASN A 13 24.55 4.24 27.60
N GLY A 14 23.83 3.18 27.67
CA GLY A 14 22.91 2.76 26.60
C GLY A 14 23.08 1.30 26.22
N THR A 15 22.00 0.71 25.76
CA THR A 15 21.95 -0.66 25.28
C THR A 15 21.68 -0.63 23.78
N LEU A 16 22.47 -1.34 22.98
CA LEU A 16 22.24 -1.56 21.58
C LEU A 16 21.45 -2.87 21.42
N THR A 17 20.22 -2.78 21.00
CA THR A 17 19.39 -3.94 20.68
C THR A 17 19.36 -4.11 19.16
N LEU A 18 19.84 -5.23 18.68
CA LEU A 18 19.76 -5.63 17.28
C LEU A 18 18.57 -6.56 17.10
N THR A 19 17.70 -6.24 16.15
CA THR A 19 16.58 -7.09 15.75
C THR A 19 16.75 -7.48 14.30
N GLU A 20 16.38 -8.72 13.95
CA GLU A 20 16.34 -9.18 12.58
C GLU A 20 14.92 -9.59 12.22
N LYS A 21 14.59 -9.48 10.93
CA LYS A 21 13.34 -10.01 10.35
C LYS A 21 13.73 -10.95 9.23
N VAL A 22 13.21 -12.17 9.28
CA VAL A 22 13.50 -13.22 8.29
C VAL A 22 12.37 -13.26 7.27
N LEU A 23 12.71 -13.12 6.00
CA LEU A 23 11.78 -13.29 4.88
C LEU A 23 11.77 -14.76 4.47
N GLU A 24 10.62 -15.42 4.65
CA GLU A 24 10.41 -16.80 4.24
C GLU A 24 9.69 -16.87 2.90
N LEU A 25 10.27 -17.63 1.97
CA LEU A 25 9.63 -17.93 0.69
C LEU A 25 8.59 -19.03 0.87
N LYS A 26 7.36 -18.78 0.41
CA LYS A 26 6.28 -19.77 0.44
C LYS A 26 5.84 -20.13 -0.98
N PRO A 27 5.81 -21.41 -1.36
CA PRO A 27 5.24 -21.83 -2.62
C PRO A 27 3.73 -21.65 -2.58
N LEU A 28 3.17 -21.01 -3.59
CA LEU A 28 1.75 -20.86 -3.79
C LEU A 28 1.32 -21.66 -5.02
N GLN A 29 0.11 -22.19 -4.98
CA GLN A 29 -0.50 -22.89 -6.11
C GLN A 29 -1.93 -22.41 -6.29
N ILE A 30 -2.42 -22.43 -7.51
CA ILE A 30 -3.81 -22.17 -7.84
C ILE A 30 -4.43 -23.44 -8.39
N ASN A 31 -5.50 -23.87 -7.78
CA ASN A 31 -6.34 -24.97 -8.24
C ASN A 31 -7.73 -24.39 -8.50
N ILE A 32 -8.12 -24.29 -9.76
CA ILE A 32 -9.45 -23.79 -10.16
C ILE A 32 -10.14 -24.88 -10.97
N ASP A 33 -11.38 -25.17 -10.58
CA ASP A 33 -12.30 -25.94 -11.42
C ASP A 33 -13.03 -24.98 -12.34
N LEU A 34 -12.80 -25.11 -13.64
CA LEU A 34 -13.34 -24.21 -14.64
C LEU A 34 -14.57 -24.83 -15.32
N CYS A 35 -15.72 -24.22 -15.14
CA CYS A 35 -16.88 -24.54 -15.97
C CYS A 35 -16.66 -23.99 -17.39
N LYS A 36 -16.30 -24.87 -18.32
CA LYS A 36 -16.01 -24.50 -19.71
C LYS A 36 -17.12 -23.66 -20.33
N LYS A 37 -18.38 -23.99 -20.08
CA LYS A 37 -19.53 -23.28 -20.66
C LYS A 37 -19.54 -21.80 -20.29
N THR A 38 -19.34 -21.47 -19.01
CA THR A 38 -19.36 -20.07 -18.54
C THR A 38 -18.20 -19.26 -19.10
N LEU A 39 -17.03 -19.89 -19.25
CA LEU A 39 -15.84 -19.24 -19.78
C LEU A 39 -15.92 -19.02 -21.29
N VAL A 40 -16.49 -19.97 -22.04
CA VAL A 40 -16.74 -19.83 -23.49
C VAL A 40 -17.70 -18.68 -23.75
N ASP A 41 -18.79 -18.60 -22.98
CA ASP A 41 -19.76 -17.50 -23.12
C ASP A 41 -19.09 -16.12 -22.87
N SER A 42 -18.17 -16.02 -21.90
CA SER A 42 -17.40 -14.79 -21.62
C SER A 42 -16.40 -14.46 -22.71
N TRP A 43 -15.71 -15.46 -23.26
CA TRP A 43 -14.74 -15.29 -24.35
C TRP A 43 -15.43 -14.89 -25.65
N GLU A 44 -16.55 -15.55 -26.02
CA GLU A 44 -17.36 -15.18 -27.17
C GLU A 44 -17.93 -13.76 -27.06
N SER A 45 -18.30 -13.33 -25.85
CA SER A 45 -18.75 -11.96 -25.60
C SER A 45 -17.63 -10.94 -25.85
N LEU A 46 -16.37 -11.26 -25.54
CA LEU A 46 -15.22 -10.41 -25.83
C LEU A 46 -14.91 -10.34 -27.34
N GLU A 47 -15.02 -11.46 -28.06
CA GLU A 47 -14.86 -11.47 -29.52
C GLU A 47 -15.95 -10.63 -30.21
N MET A 48 -17.18 -10.71 -29.72
CA MET A 48 -18.31 -9.94 -30.28
C MET A 48 -18.24 -8.44 -29.98
N SER A 49 -17.56 -8.04 -28.90
CA SER A 49 -17.48 -6.63 -28.48
C SER A 49 -16.55 -5.77 -29.36
N GLY A 50 -15.81 -6.33 -30.26
CA GLY A 50 -15.04 -5.82 -31.42
C GLY A 50 -14.53 -4.37 -31.50
N ALA A 51 -14.90 -3.51 -30.55
CA ALA A 51 -14.66 -2.08 -30.66
C ALA A 51 -13.47 -1.55 -29.86
N TYR A 52 -13.00 -2.22 -28.80
CA TYR A 52 -12.00 -1.65 -27.89
C TYR A 52 -10.97 -2.61 -27.27
N GLY A 53 -10.92 -3.85 -27.68
CA GLY A 53 -9.94 -4.80 -27.18
C GLY A 53 -9.43 -5.71 -28.30
N ASN A 54 -8.18 -6.10 -28.23
CA ASN A 54 -7.65 -7.16 -29.06
C ASN A 54 -7.95 -8.48 -28.32
N PRO A 55 -9.04 -9.21 -28.65
CA PRO A 55 -9.36 -10.43 -27.92
C PRO A 55 -8.23 -11.43 -28.10
N PRO A 56 -7.92 -12.27 -27.07
CA PRO A 56 -6.95 -13.33 -27.20
C PRO A 56 -7.29 -14.23 -28.40
N ALA A 57 -6.28 -14.59 -29.19
CA ALA A 57 -6.44 -15.31 -30.43
C ALA A 57 -6.98 -16.75 -30.23
N SER A 58 -6.92 -17.27 -29.01
CA SER A 58 -7.45 -18.59 -28.66
C SER A 58 -8.09 -18.59 -27.26
N PHE A 59 -8.99 -19.56 -27.05
CA PHE A 59 -9.60 -19.77 -25.73
C PHE A 59 -8.55 -20.10 -24.64
N ASP A 60 -7.49 -20.82 -25.00
CA ASP A 60 -6.42 -21.15 -24.06
C ASP A 60 -5.67 -19.89 -23.61
N ASP A 61 -5.38 -18.96 -24.51
CA ASP A 61 -4.76 -17.67 -24.17
C ASP A 61 -5.67 -16.82 -23.27
N TYR A 62 -6.97 -16.88 -23.51
CA TYR A 62 -7.95 -16.22 -22.65
C TYR A 62 -7.91 -16.78 -21.21
N VAL A 63 -7.93 -18.10 -21.06
CA VAL A 63 -7.85 -18.76 -19.76
C VAL A 63 -6.54 -18.42 -19.04
N ILE A 64 -5.42 -18.43 -19.74
CA ILE A 64 -4.10 -18.10 -19.17
C ILE A 64 -4.09 -16.63 -18.70
N SER A 65 -4.62 -15.72 -19.50
CA SER A 65 -4.70 -14.30 -19.15
C SER A 65 -5.60 -14.06 -17.94
N TYR A 66 -6.76 -14.70 -17.91
CA TYR A 66 -7.69 -14.63 -16.78
C TYR A 66 -7.08 -15.15 -15.48
N MET A 67 -6.38 -16.29 -15.55
CA MET A 67 -5.66 -16.84 -14.40
C MET A 67 -4.52 -15.93 -13.94
N GLY A 68 -3.80 -15.32 -14.90
CA GLY A 68 -2.74 -14.36 -14.62
C GLY A 68 -3.25 -13.14 -13.85
N GLU A 69 -4.42 -12.63 -14.20
CA GLU A 69 -5.05 -11.51 -13.49
C GLU A 69 -5.41 -11.86 -12.05
N ILE A 70 -6.00 -13.03 -11.82
CA ILE A 70 -6.32 -13.51 -10.47
C ILE A 70 -5.05 -13.68 -9.62
N ILE A 71 -3.97 -14.24 -10.20
CA ILE A 71 -2.69 -14.40 -9.51
C ILE A 71 -2.11 -13.04 -9.14
N ALA A 72 -2.10 -12.11 -10.09
CA ALA A 72 -1.55 -10.77 -9.87
C ALA A 72 -2.30 -10.04 -8.74
N GLN A 73 -3.62 -10.08 -8.76
CA GLN A 73 -4.44 -9.46 -7.71
C GLN A 73 -4.20 -10.10 -6.33
N ALA A 74 -4.19 -11.43 -6.24
CA ALA A 74 -3.96 -12.14 -4.98
C ALA A 74 -2.54 -11.90 -4.44
N THR A 75 -1.56 -11.78 -5.34
CA THR A 75 -0.17 -11.49 -4.98
C THR A 75 -0.03 -10.07 -4.45
N GLU A 76 -0.62 -9.08 -5.13
CA GLU A 76 -0.61 -7.69 -4.68
C GLU A 76 -1.28 -7.53 -3.31
N GLU A 77 -2.45 -8.14 -3.10
CA GLU A 77 -3.12 -8.16 -1.79
C GLU A 77 -2.23 -8.79 -0.71
N SER A 78 -1.55 -9.90 -1.05
CA SER A 78 -0.66 -10.58 -0.10
C SER A 78 0.58 -9.78 0.24
N ILE A 79 1.14 -9.00 -0.71
CA ILE A 79 2.29 -8.12 -0.47
C ILE A 79 1.96 -7.08 0.59
N TRP A 80 0.77 -6.50 0.54
CA TRP A 80 0.40 -5.44 1.49
C TRP A 80 -0.20 -5.99 2.79
N GLU A 81 -1.20 -6.85 2.71
CA GLU A 81 -2.05 -7.24 3.85
C GLU A 81 -1.96 -8.72 4.21
N GLY A 82 -1.07 -9.48 3.58
CA GLY A 82 -0.92 -10.90 3.86
C GLY A 82 -0.59 -11.20 5.31
N THR A 83 -1.25 -12.19 5.89
CA THR A 83 -1.11 -12.61 7.29
C THR A 83 -0.56 -14.03 7.46
N ALA A 84 0.10 -14.57 6.44
CA ALA A 84 0.65 -15.92 6.41
C ALA A 84 -0.36 -17.07 6.64
N VAL A 85 -1.64 -16.83 6.36
CA VAL A 85 -2.68 -17.86 6.32
C VAL A 85 -2.68 -18.63 5.01
N ALA A 86 -3.51 -19.68 4.90
CA ALA A 86 -3.60 -20.48 3.68
C ALA A 86 -3.86 -19.61 2.44
N GLY A 87 -3.03 -19.75 1.42
CA GLY A 87 -3.09 -19.00 0.17
C GLY A 87 -2.49 -17.60 0.22
N LYS A 88 -1.92 -17.15 1.35
CA LYS A 88 -1.25 -15.86 1.50
C LYS A 88 0.11 -16.04 2.17
N PHE A 89 1.08 -15.22 1.79
CA PHE A 89 2.36 -15.08 2.51
C PHE A 89 2.27 -13.87 3.46
N ASN A 90 3.29 -13.70 4.31
CA ASN A 90 3.37 -12.57 5.23
C ASN A 90 3.67 -11.29 4.46
N GLY A 91 2.80 -10.31 4.55
CA GLY A 91 2.89 -9.03 3.86
C GLY A 91 3.57 -7.94 4.69
N PHE A 92 3.66 -6.74 4.12
CA PHE A 92 4.26 -5.59 4.81
C PHE A 92 3.43 -5.14 6.01
N LEU A 93 2.12 -5.01 5.84
CA LEU A 93 1.18 -4.47 6.84
C LEU A 93 0.29 -5.55 7.48
N GLY A 94 0.59 -6.82 7.26
CA GLY A 94 -0.20 -7.94 7.79
C GLY A 94 -0.38 -7.84 9.30
N ALA A 95 -1.60 -7.96 9.78
CA ALA A 95 -1.94 -7.80 11.20
C ALA A 95 -1.06 -8.71 12.09
N ALA A 96 -0.41 -8.14 13.07
CA ALA A 96 0.46 -8.77 14.06
C ALA A 96 1.76 -9.44 13.53
N THR A 97 1.88 -9.75 12.25
CA THR A 97 3.04 -10.47 11.68
C THR A 97 3.71 -9.75 10.52
N GLY A 98 3.18 -8.62 10.09
CA GLY A 98 3.73 -7.84 8.97
C GLY A 98 5.18 -7.40 9.19
N TYR A 99 5.89 -7.23 8.08
CA TYR A 99 7.29 -6.80 8.12
C TYR A 99 7.45 -5.33 8.53
N LEU A 100 6.46 -4.49 8.23
CA LEU A 100 6.42 -3.07 8.55
C LEU A 100 5.16 -2.77 9.39
N LEU A 101 5.24 -3.01 10.69
CA LEU A 101 4.10 -2.78 11.58
C LEU A 101 4.09 -1.33 12.07
N PRO A 102 3.10 -0.52 11.72
CA PRO A 102 2.91 0.81 12.27
C PRO A 102 2.83 0.79 13.80
N GLY A 103 3.52 1.73 14.44
CA GLY A 103 3.59 1.80 15.90
C GLY A 103 4.59 0.83 16.57
N VAL A 104 5.08 -0.18 15.86
CA VAL A 104 6.17 -1.07 16.29
C VAL A 104 7.47 -0.69 15.60
N ASP A 105 7.39 -0.36 14.34
CA ASP A 105 8.53 0.11 13.53
C ASP A 105 8.53 1.64 13.50
N ALA A 106 9.51 2.27 14.14
CA ALA A 106 9.62 3.73 14.22
C ALA A 106 9.84 4.42 12.84
N THR A 107 10.03 3.64 11.80
CA THR A 107 10.21 4.13 10.42
C THR A 107 8.92 4.12 9.60
N VAL A 108 7.82 3.64 10.17
CA VAL A 108 6.54 3.53 9.48
C VAL A 108 5.44 4.18 10.30
N VAL A 109 4.73 5.12 9.70
CA VAL A 109 3.55 5.76 10.28
C VAL A 109 2.35 5.44 9.40
N GLN A 110 1.29 4.99 10.01
CA GLN A 110 0.02 4.71 9.35
C GLN A 110 -0.98 5.84 9.66
N SER A 111 -1.75 6.24 8.67
CA SER A 111 -2.85 7.17 8.91
C SER A 111 -3.87 6.58 9.88
N SER A 112 -4.19 7.32 10.93
CA SER A 112 -5.18 6.96 11.95
C SER A 112 -6.62 7.31 11.55
N ALA A 113 -6.90 7.49 10.25
CA ALA A 113 -8.22 7.86 9.76
C ALA A 113 -9.30 6.87 10.23
N SER A 114 -10.27 7.36 10.97
CA SER A 114 -11.39 6.57 11.48
C SER A 114 -12.53 6.39 10.47
N ALA A 115 -12.51 7.16 9.40
CA ALA A 115 -13.52 7.13 8.34
C ALA A 115 -12.90 6.76 6.98
N ALA A 116 -13.71 6.17 6.11
CA ALA A 116 -13.30 5.87 4.75
C ALA A 116 -12.84 7.15 4.03
N TYR A 117 -11.75 7.04 3.26
CA TYR A 117 -11.22 8.14 2.48
C TYR A 117 -12.22 8.61 1.42
N SER A 118 -12.33 9.92 1.28
CA SER A 118 -13.18 10.60 0.31
C SER A 118 -12.53 11.90 -0.13
N LYS A 119 -13.02 12.50 -1.22
CA LYS A 119 -12.59 13.83 -1.67
C LYS A 119 -12.64 14.88 -0.56
N ALA A 120 -13.64 14.81 0.32
CA ALA A 120 -13.88 15.82 1.36
C ALA A 120 -12.89 15.75 2.53
N ASN A 121 -12.35 14.55 2.84
CA ASN A 121 -11.54 14.33 4.04
C ASN A 121 -10.07 13.96 3.76
N ILE A 122 -9.69 13.74 2.51
CA ILE A 122 -8.35 13.25 2.17
C ILE A 122 -7.25 14.23 2.58
N ILE A 123 -7.46 15.54 2.42
CA ILE A 123 -6.47 16.57 2.79
C ILE A 123 -6.27 16.58 4.30
N ALA A 124 -7.35 16.62 5.09
CA ALA A 124 -7.26 16.60 6.54
C ALA A 124 -6.61 15.31 7.09
N ASN A 125 -6.88 14.16 6.44
CA ASN A 125 -6.24 12.91 6.82
C ASN A 125 -4.74 12.88 6.49
N LEU A 126 -4.31 13.53 5.40
CA LEU A 126 -2.89 13.68 5.09
C LEU A 126 -2.19 14.65 6.04
N GLU A 127 -2.85 15.74 6.43
CA GLU A 127 -2.34 16.64 7.47
C GLU A 127 -2.15 15.90 8.79
N THR A 128 -3.15 15.12 9.23
CA THR A 128 -3.03 14.28 10.43
C THR A 128 -1.86 13.29 10.34
N LEU A 129 -1.64 12.69 9.18
CA LEU A 129 -0.50 11.79 8.97
C LEU A 129 0.84 12.51 9.13
N VAL A 130 0.96 13.73 8.61
CA VAL A 130 2.17 14.55 8.76
C VAL A 130 2.38 14.97 10.21
N ASP A 131 1.32 15.34 10.90
CA ASP A 131 1.36 15.69 12.34
C ASP A 131 1.76 14.48 13.19
N ASP A 132 1.24 13.28 12.90
CA ASP A 132 1.62 12.03 13.55
C ASP A 132 3.11 11.70 13.31
N MET A 133 3.62 11.92 12.10
CA MET A 133 5.05 11.78 11.81
C MET A 133 5.87 12.78 12.61
N ALA A 134 5.44 14.02 12.70
CA ALA A 134 6.14 15.06 13.46
C ALA A 134 6.16 14.77 14.96
N ALA A 135 5.09 14.20 15.50
CA ALA A 135 4.96 13.89 16.93
C ALA A 135 5.72 12.60 17.31
N ASN A 136 5.62 11.54 16.50
CA ASN A 136 6.04 10.19 16.89
C ASN A 136 7.27 9.68 16.15
N ALA A 137 7.63 10.27 15.00
CA ALA A 137 8.67 9.77 14.12
C ALA A 137 9.50 10.90 13.48
N THR A 138 9.93 11.88 14.27
CA THR A 138 10.67 13.07 13.79
C THR A 138 11.93 12.75 12.98
N ALA A 139 12.55 11.60 13.22
CA ALA A 139 13.73 11.15 12.48
C ALA A 139 13.42 10.85 11.00
N ILE A 140 12.16 10.52 10.68
CA ILE A 140 11.71 10.21 9.31
C ILE A 140 11.58 11.48 8.48
N LEU A 141 11.08 12.58 9.04
CA LEU A 141 10.85 13.85 8.35
C LEU A 141 12.10 14.48 7.72
N ARG A 142 13.29 14.03 8.13
CA ARG A 142 14.57 14.54 7.64
C ARG A 142 15.23 13.62 6.61
N LYS A 143 14.58 12.54 6.22
CA LYS A 143 15.11 11.61 5.23
C LYS A 143 14.72 12.05 3.83
N GLU A 144 15.69 11.99 2.91
CA GLU A 144 15.49 12.39 1.50
C GLU A 144 14.58 11.42 0.72
N ASP A 145 14.48 10.18 1.19
CA ASP A 145 13.72 9.09 0.57
C ASP A 145 12.36 8.83 1.25
N LEU A 146 11.76 9.87 1.82
CA LEU A 146 10.43 9.78 2.42
C LEU A 146 9.35 9.61 1.35
N HIS A 147 8.58 8.55 1.44
CA HIS A 147 7.48 8.25 0.53
C HIS A 147 6.16 8.01 1.27
N ILE A 148 5.06 8.46 0.67
CA ILE A 148 3.70 8.15 1.12
C ILE A 148 3.11 7.13 0.14
N TYR A 149 2.82 5.94 0.64
CA TYR A 149 2.16 4.89 -0.13
C TYR A 149 0.65 4.98 0.05
N MET A 150 -0.09 4.98 -1.04
CA MET A 150 -1.54 5.02 -1.03
C MET A 150 -2.14 4.23 -2.19
N SER A 151 -3.39 3.77 -2.04
CA SER A 151 -4.08 3.06 -3.12
C SER A 151 -4.40 4.01 -4.29
N PRO A 152 -4.54 3.50 -5.53
CA PRO A 152 -4.95 4.30 -6.68
C PRO A 152 -6.28 5.03 -6.45
N LYS A 153 -7.22 4.41 -5.74
CA LYS A 153 -8.50 5.02 -5.36
C LYS A 153 -8.30 6.22 -4.44
N THR A 154 -7.46 6.09 -3.40
CA THR A 154 -7.14 7.17 -2.47
C THR A 154 -6.43 8.31 -3.18
N TYR A 155 -5.51 7.98 -4.10
CA TYR A 155 -4.83 8.97 -4.94
C TYR A 155 -5.79 9.75 -5.84
N SER A 156 -6.80 9.10 -6.41
CA SER A 156 -7.83 9.78 -7.21
C SER A 156 -8.64 10.80 -6.38
N PHE A 157 -8.93 10.49 -5.12
CA PHE A 157 -9.56 11.45 -4.20
C PHE A 157 -8.65 12.64 -3.90
N TYR A 158 -7.36 12.40 -3.71
CA TYR A 158 -6.38 13.46 -3.50
C TYR A 158 -6.32 14.41 -4.71
N ILE A 159 -6.16 13.90 -5.92
CA ILE A 159 -6.14 14.73 -7.14
C ILE A 159 -7.44 15.53 -7.28
N SER A 160 -8.58 14.90 -7.03
CA SER A 160 -9.89 15.55 -7.09
C SER A 160 -10.05 16.64 -6.02
N ALA A 161 -9.48 16.46 -4.82
CA ALA A 161 -9.49 17.47 -3.77
C ALA A 161 -8.58 18.65 -4.11
N VAL A 162 -7.35 18.39 -4.54
CA VAL A 162 -6.37 19.42 -4.93
C VAL A 162 -6.86 20.26 -6.10
N SER A 163 -7.51 19.64 -7.10
CA SER A 163 -8.08 20.40 -8.23
C SER A 163 -9.12 21.43 -7.80
N THR A 164 -9.86 21.14 -6.73
CA THR A 164 -10.83 22.07 -6.16
C THR A 164 -10.15 23.21 -5.38
N LEU A 165 -9.07 22.90 -4.64
CA LEU A 165 -8.28 23.90 -3.91
C LEU A 165 -7.54 24.85 -4.84
N GLY A 166 -7.02 24.37 -5.95
CA GLY A 166 -6.38 25.21 -6.96
C GLY A 166 -7.31 26.28 -7.53
N TYR A 167 -8.57 25.95 -7.71
CA TYR A 167 -9.59 26.92 -8.18
C TYR A 167 -9.90 28.00 -7.13
N VAL A 168 -9.99 27.63 -5.86
CA VAL A 168 -10.23 28.56 -4.77
C VAL A 168 -9.05 29.52 -4.57
N ASN A 169 -7.82 29.00 -4.64
CA ASN A 169 -6.63 29.83 -4.52
C ASN A 169 -6.42 30.76 -5.72
N ALA A 170 -6.73 30.33 -6.94
CA ALA A 170 -6.70 31.20 -8.12
C ALA A 170 -7.72 32.35 -8.03
N TYR A 171 -8.86 32.10 -7.39
CA TYR A 171 -9.87 33.13 -7.17
C TYR A 171 -9.46 34.12 -6.05
N ASN A 172 -8.81 33.63 -5.00
CA ASN A 172 -8.34 34.48 -3.89
C ASN A 172 -7.04 35.23 -4.19
N MET A 173 -6.25 34.82 -5.20
CA MET A 173 -5.06 35.55 -5.63
C MET A 173 -5.37 36.82 -6.44
N ASN A 174 -6.58 37.00 -6.89
CA ASN A 174 -7.03 38.21 -7.61
C ASN A 174 -7.60 39.30 -6.68
N GLY A 175 -7.36 39.17 -5.38
CA GLY A 175 -7.47 40.24 -4.39
C GLY A 175 -8.67 41.16 -4.52
N ASP A 176 -9.78 40.78 -3.94
CA ASP A 176 -10.74 41.73 -3.35
C ASP A 176 -11.17 41.16 -2.00
#